data_97cd75dbc8e4807824b858e5a256c454
#
_entry.id   97cd75dbc8e4807824b858e5a256c454
#
_cell.length_a   1.000
_cell.length_b   1.000
_cell.length_c   1.000
_cell.angle_alpha   90.00
_cell.angle_beta   90.00
_cell.angle_gamma   90.00
#
_symmetry.space_group_name_H-M   'P 1'
#
loop_
_entity.id
_entity.type
_entity.pdbx_description
1 polymer ?
#
loop_
_entity_poly.entity_id
_entity_poly.type
_entity_poly.pdbx_seq_one_letter_code
_entity_poly.pdbx_strand_id
1 'polypeptide(L)'
;MKLTPAVSKLADERRATVVSLLGDLEVPESLTGEIAAVAALSDFFFESAKFDPEGLRYIIRSGLYDRPVRSDEYDRRLAEVSASSDEDSFNKALRGFRRRQMMTVAWRELAGRSDMEENFRELSAIAEKTIVSARDWLYRRLCTELGTPKDKDGNPQPMLVMGMGKLGGHELNFSSDVDLIF
;
A
#
# COMPACT_ATOMS: atom_id res chain seq x y z
N MET A 1 -13.79 -16.19 10.84
CA MET A 1 -14.55 -15.64 9.70
C MET A 1 -15.58 -16.67 9.24
N LYS A 2 -16.86 -16.32 9.14
CA LYS A 2 -17.91 -17.22 8.59
C LYS A 2 -18.05 -16.93 7.09
N LEU A 3 -17.68 -17.90 6.26
CA LEU A 3 -17.78 -17.80 4.80
C LEU A 3 -19.10 -18.38 4.30
N THR A 4 -19.64 -17.83 3.24
CA THR A 4 -20.75 -18.49 2.51
C THR A 4 -20.21 -19.74 1.78
N PRO A 5 -21.06 -20.73 1.44
CA PRO A 5 -20.60 -21.92 0.72
C PRO A 5 -19.86 -21.61 -0.60
N ALA A 6 -20.30 -20.55 -1.33
CA ALA A 6 -19.65 -20.15 -2.57
C ALA A 6 -18.22 -19.60 -2.33
N VAL A 7 -18.06 -18.74 -1.31
CA VAL A 7 -16.74 -18.19 -0.94
C VAL A 7 -15.83 -19.27 -0.39
N SER A 8 -16.36 -20.22 0.41
CA SER A 8 -15.60 -21.36 0.89
C SER A 8 -15.04 -22.21 -0.25
N LYS A 9 -15.87 -22.53 -1.26
CA LYS A 9 -15.44 -23.25 -2.45
C LYS A 9 -14.33 -22.51 -3.20
N LEU A 10 -14.48 -21.18 -3.38
CA LEU A 10 -13.44 -20.38 -4.05
C LEU A 10 -12.14 -20.31 -3.23
N ALA A 11 -12.25 -20.30 -1.89
CA ALA A 11 -11.08 -20.35 -1.02
C ALA A 11 -10.32 -21.69 -1.18
N ASP A 12 -11.04 -22.81 -1.27
CA ASP A 12 -10.44 -24.12 -1.53
C ASP A 12 -9.76 -24.17 -2.91
N GLU A 13 -10.40 -23.60 -3.95
CA GLU A 13 -9.81 -23.52 -5.30
C GLU A 13 -8.53 -22.65 -5.31
N ARG A 14 -8.48 -21.54 -4.57
CA ARG A 14 -7.31 -20.64 -4.49
C ARG A 14 -6.20 -21.13 -3.56
N ARG A 15 -6.49 -22.09 -2.70
CA ARG A 15 -5.57 -22.60 -1.68
C ARG A 15 -4.25 -23.12 -2.23
N ALA A 16 -4.29 -23.93 -3.28
CA ALA A 16 -3.07 -24.48 -3.89
C ALA A 16 -2.14 -23.35 -4.41
N THR A 17 -2.74 -22.31 -5.00
CA THR A 17 -1.99 -21.13 -5.43
C THR A 17 -1.41 -20.39 -4.22
N VAL A 18 -2.19 -20.16 -3.16
CA VAL A 18 -1.70 -19.51 -1.93
C VAL A 18 -0.49 -20.26 -1.36
N VAL A 19 -0.57 -21.58 -1.22
CA VAL A 19 0.56 -22.41 -0.75
C VAL A 19 1.80 -22.20 -1.64
N SER A 20 1.62 -22.20 -2.95
CA SER A 20 2.72 -21.93 -3.91
C SER A 20 3.32 -20.52 -3.71
N LEU A 21 2.51 -19.50 -3.42
CA LEU A 21 2.98 -18.14 -3.17
C LEU A 21 3.77 -17.99 -1.86
N LEU A 22 3.47 -18.83 -0.87
CA LEU A 22 4.22 -18.87 0.39
C LEU A 22 5.64 -19.41 0.20
N GLY A 23 5.86 -20.29 -0.79
CA GLY A 23 7.17 -20.91 -1.05
C GLY A 23 7.66 -21.68 0.19
N ASP A 24 8.88 -21.39 0.61
CA ASP A 24 9.51 -22.04 1.78
C ASP A 24 9.11 -21.37 3.11
N LEU A 25 8.19 -20.41 3.10
CA LEU A 25 7.74 -19.79 4.34
C LEU A 25 6.78 -20.70 5.09
N GLU A 26 7.27 -21.24 6.21
CA GLU A 26 6.44 -22.01 7.12
C GLU A 26 5.45 -21.11 7.86
N VAL A 27 4.17 -21.37 7.68
CA VAL A 27 3.07 -20.68 8.37
C VAL A 27 2.10 -21.71 8.95
N PRO A 28 1.42 -21.40 10.06
CA PRO A 28 0.37 -22.27 10.60
C PRO A 28 -0.73 -22.51 9.55
N GLU A 29 -1.29 -23.71 9.58
CA GLU A 29 -2.38 -24.11 8.68
C GLU A 29 -3.60 -23.17 8.79
N SER A 30 -3.88 -22.67 10.00
CA SER A 30 -4.92 -21.67 10.24
C SER A 30 -4.68 -20.36 9.46
N LEU A 31 -3.42 -19.91 9.36
CA LEU A 31 -3.06 -18.71 8.63
C LEU A 31 -3.13 -18.95 7.10
N THR A 32 -2.69 -20.11 6.63
CA THR A 32 -2.86 -20.51 5.23
C THR A 32 -4.34 -20.51 4.82
N GLY A 33 -5.21 -21.08 5.67
CA GLY A 33 -6.66 -21.07 5.46
C GLY A 33 -7.24 -19.65 5.46
N GLU A 34 -6.75 -18.77 6.34
CA GLU A 34 -7.18 -17.37 6.37
C GLU A 34 -6.75 -16.62 5.09
N ILE A 35 -5.51 -16.80 4.64
CA ILE A 35 -5.02 -16.18 3.39
C ILE A 35 -5.86 -16.64 2.20
N ALA A 36 -6.21 -17.92 2.12
CA ALA A 36 -7.06 -18.45 1.07
C ALA A 36 -8.49 -17.85 1.13
N ALA A 37 -9.02 -17.65 2.33
CA ALA A 37 -10.31 -17.00 2.52
C ALA A 37 -10.30 -15.52 2.13
N VAL A 38 -9.27 -14.77 2.53
CA VAL A 38 -9.08 -13.36 2.11
C VAL A 38 -8.89 -13.28 0.60
N ALA A 39 -8.12 -14.19 0.03
CA ALA A 39 -7.96 -14.30 -1.42
C ALA A 39 -9.30 -14.56 -2.13
N ALA A 40 -10.21 -15.34 -1.56
CA ALA A 40 -11.53 -15.60 -2.12
C ALA A 40 -12.49 -14.41 -1.98
N LEU A 41 -12.31 -13.56 -0.98
CA LEU A 41 -13.12 -12.35 -0.75
C LEU A 41 -12.65 -11.15 -1.56
N SER A 42 -11.38 -11.12 -2.01
CA SER A 42 -10.79 -9.99 -2.73
C SER A 42 -9.93 -10.45 -3.90
N ASP A 43 -10.41 -10.22 -5.11
CA ASP A 43 -9.61 -10.42 -6.32
C ASP A 43 -8.39 -9.49 -6.34
N PHE A 44 -8.52 -8.26 -5.83
CA PHE A 44 -7.39 -7.35 -5.70
C PHE A 44 -6.27 -7.96 -4.84
N PHE A 45 -6.61 -8.51 -3.68
CA PHE A 45 -5.62 -9.16 -2.81
C PHE A 45 -4.98 -10.35 -3.51
N PHE A 46 -5.77 -11.22 -4.10
CA PHE A 46 -5.29 -12.43 -4.78
C PHE A 46 -4.36 -12.11 -5.96
N GLU A 47 -4.77 -11.23 -6.85
CA GLU A 47 -3.95 -10.83 -8.01
C GLU A 47 -2.69 -10.05 -7.57
N SER A 48 -2.78 -9.22 -6.54
CA SER A 48 -1.62 -8.53 -5.98
C SER A 48 -0.62 -9.50 -5.35
N ALA A 49 -1.08 -10.52 -4.63
CA ALA A 49 -0.23 -11.57 -4.06
C ALA A 49 0.47 -12.40 -5.15
N LYS A 50 -0.22 -12.73 -6.24
CA LYS A 50 0.36 -13.41 -7.41
C LYS A 50 1.42 -12.55 -8.10
N PHE A 51 1.18 -11.25 -8.22
CA PHE A 51 2.12 -10.32 -8.85
C PHE A 51 3.36 -10.06 -7.99
N ASP A 52 3.21 -10.01 -6.67
CA ASP A 52 4.30 -9.75 -5.70
C ASP A 52 4.26 -10.78 -4.56
N PRO A 53 4.65 -12.04 -4.82
CA PRO A 53 4.69 -13.07 -3.77
C PRO A 53 5.61 -12.69 -2.61
N GLU A 54 6.71 -11.99 -2.89
CA GLU A 54 7.62 -11.53 -1.85
C GLU A 54 6.98 -10.47 -0.95
N GLY A 55 6.12 -9.62 -1.52
CA GLY A 55 5.30 -8.68 -0.76
C GLY A 55 4.34 -9.40 0.21
N LEU A 56 3.70 -10.48 -0.23
CA LEU A 56 2.88 -11.31 0.65
C LEU A 56 3.72 -11.92 1.80
N ARG A 57 4.85 -12.54 1.48
CA ARG A 57 5.76 -13.12 2.49
C ARG A 57 6.29 -12.05 3.46
N TYR A 58 6.59 -10.85 2.95
CA TYR A 58 7.01 -9.72 3.78
C TYR A 58 5.92 -9.30 4.78
N ILE A 59 4.65 -9.19 4.35
CA ILE A 59 3.52 -8.86 5.24
C ILE A 59 3.42 -9.90 6.38
N ILE A 60 3.62 -11.17 6.05
CA ILE A 60 3.56 -12.26 7.04
C ILE A 60 4.74 -12.19 8.02
N ARG A 61 5.99 -12.13 7.51
CA ARG A 61 7.20 -12.09 8.36
C ARG A 61 7.23 -10.88 9.29
N SER A 62 6.70 -9.74 8.83
CA SER A 62 6.65 -8.50 9.61
C SER A 62 5.46 -8.40 10.57
N GLY A 63 4.52 -9.34 10.52
CA GLY A 63 3.30 -9.34 11.34
C GLY A 63 2.33 -8.22 11.00
N LEU A 64 2.46 -7.58 9.83
CA LEU A 64 1.62 -6.44 9.43
C LEU A 64 0.17 -6.81 9.18
N TYR A 65 -0.11 -8.07 8.88
CA TYR A 65 -1.48 -8.57 8.74
C TYR A 65 -2.27 -8.54 10.05
N ASP A 66 -1.59 -8.46 11.20
CA ASP A 66 -2.18 -8.58 12.54
C ASP A 66 -2.20 -7.27 13.35
N ARG A 67 -1.57 -6.21 12.86
CA ARG A 67 -1.48 -4.93 13.55
C ARG A 67 -1.53 -3.73 12.59
N PRO A 68 -1.93 -2.54 13.07
CA PRO A 68 -1.82 -1.30 12.30
C PRO A 68 -0.37 -1.02 11.86
N VAL A 69 -0.22 -0.39 10.72
CA VAL A 69 1.07 0.15 10.27
C VAL A 69 1.30 1.49 10.96
N ARG A 70 2.46 1.67 11.59
CA ARG A 70 2.83 2.93 12.22
C ARG A 70 3.31 3.94 11.19
N SER A 71 3.06 5.23 11.44
CA SER A 71 3.44 6.29 10.50
C SER A 71 4.95 6.29 10.18
N ASP A 72 5.80 6.05 11.20
CA ASP A 72 7.26 5.96 11.03
C ASP A 72 7.71 4.76 10.17
N GLU A 73 6.90 3.71 10.08
CA GLU A 73 7.16 2.57 9.19
C GLU A 73 6.93 2.93 7.73
N TYR A 74 5.92 3.75 7.42
CA TYR A 74 5.72 4.28 6.08
C TYR A 74 6.93 5.13 5.66
N ASP A 75 7.37 6.05 6.53
CA ASP A 75 8.47 6.97 6.24
C ASP A 75 9.79 6.22 5.98
N ARG A 76 10.11 5.20 6.78
CA ARG A 76 11.30 4.35 6.55
C ARG A 76 11.26 3.64 5.20
N ARG A 77 10.13 3.04 4.85
CA ARG A 77 9.99 2.32 3.58
C ARG A 77 10.02 3.25 2.37
N LEU A 78 9.45 4.45 2.49
CA LEU A 78 9.49 5.45 1.43
C LEU A 78 10.87 6.09 1.31
N ALA A 79 11.68 6.13 2.37
CA ALA A 79 13.08 6.51 2.27
C ALA A 79 13.86 5.53 1.37
N GLU A 80 13.60 4.21 1.48
CA GLU A 80 14.20 3.20 0.59
C GLU A 80 13.74 3.40 -0.87
N VAL A 81 12.45 3.66 -1.09
CA VAL A 81 11.91 3.99 -2.42
C VAL A 81 12.58 5.22 -3.00
N SER A 82 12.76 6.26 -2.18
CA SER A 82 13.35 7.55 -2.59
C SER A 82 14.86 7.48 -2.86
N ALA A 83 15.53 6.39 -2.48
CA ALA A 83 16.92 6.12 -2.81
C ALA A 83 17.12 5.63 -4.27
N SER A 84 16.06 5.44 -5.03
CA SER A 84 16.11 5.05 -6.45
C SER A 84 16.89 6.06 -7.28
N SER A 85 17.73 5.56 -8.18
CA SER A 85 18.66 6.37 -9.00
C SER A 85 17.97 7.02 -10.21
N ASP A 86 16.90 6.44 -10.71
CA ASP A 86 16.19 6.85 -11.91
C ASP A 86 14.66 6.78 -11.71
N GLU A 87 13.93 7.42 -12.62
CA GLU A 87 12.49 7.57 -12.52
C GLU A 87 11.72 6.26 -12.69
N ASP A 88 12.18 5.37 -13.56
CA ASP A 88 11.52 4.08 -13.78
C ASP A 88 11.62 3.19 -12.55
N SER A 89 12.82 3.13 -11.97
CA SER A 89 13.09 2.42 -10.71
C SER A 89 12.27 3.00 -9.56
N PHE A 90 12.21 4.33 -9.44
CA PHE A 90 11.40 5.03 -8.44
C PHE A 90 9.91 4.69 -8.61
N ASN A 91 9.38 4.84 -9.81
CA ASN A 91 7.98 4.56 -10.12
C ASN A 91 7.60 3.10 -9.84
N LYS A 92 8.48 2.16 -10.17
CA LYS A 92 8.29 0.73 -9.87
C LYS A 92 8.26 0.48 -8.37
N ALA A 93 9.22 1.03 -7.63
CA ALA A 93 9.33 0.89 -6.18
C ALA A 93 8.12 1.52 -5.46
N LEU A 94 7.70 2.72 -5.88
CA LEU A 94 6.55 3.43 -5.30
C LEU A 94 5.23 2.67 -5.52
N ARG A 95 5.00 2.15 -6.73
CA ARG A 95 3.83 1.29 -7.01
C ARG A 95 3.87 -0.01 -6.21
N GLY A 96 5.04 -0.61 -6.06
CA GLY A 96 5.25 -1.78 -5.21
C GLY A 96 4.92 -1.49 -3.74
N PHE A 97 5.42 -0.38 -3.21
CA PHE A 97 5.08 0.09 -1.87
C PHE A 97 3.55 0.23 -1.71
N ARG A 98 2.89 1.03 -2.56
CA ARG A 98 1.45 1.24 -2.49
C ARG A 98 0.68 -0.10 -2.53
N ARG A 99 1.02 -1.00 -3.45
CA ARG A 99 0.35 -2.31 -3.57
C ARG A 99 0.45 -3.11 -2.28
N ARG A 100 1.63 -3.20 -1.68
CA ARG A 100 1.85 -3.94 -0.43
C ARG A 100 1.04 -3.35 0.73
N GLN A 101 1.01 -2.01 0.86
CA GLN A 101 0.20 -1.38 1.90
C GLN A 101 -1.29 -1.64 1.70
N MET A 102 -1.80 -1.52 0.48
CA MET A 102 -3.21 -1.81 0.17
C MET A 102 -3.55 -3.30 0.39
N MET A 103 -2.64 -4.23 0.10
CA MET A 103 -2.81 -5.64 0.45
C MET A 103 -2.93 -5.84 1.96
N THR A 104 -2.12 -5.13 2.73
CA THR A 104 -2.16 -5.18 4.21
C THR A 104 -3.50 -4.70 4.73
N VAL A 105 -4.00 -3.55 4.26
CA VAL A 105 -5.31 -3.01 4.64
C VAL A 105 -6.42 -3.99 4.26
N ALA A 106 -6.43 -4.48 3.01
CA ALA A 106 -7.44 -5.43 2.55
C ALA A 106 -7.45 -6.72 3.40
N TRP A 107 -6.28 -7.24 3.75
CA TRP A 107 -6.19 -8.43 4.58
C TRP A 107 -6.77 -8.17 5.97
N ARG A 108 -6.33 -7.10 6.65
CA ARG A 108 -6.78 -6.77 8.00
C ARG A 108 -8.29 -6.53 8.07
N GLU A 109 -8.82 -5.78 7.09
CA GLU A 109 -10.26 -5.53 6.97
C GLU A 109 -11.05 -6.83 6.81
N LEU A 110 -10.70 -7.65 5.82
CA LEU A 110 -11.41 -8.88 5.51
C LEU A 110 -11.26 -9.96 6.59
N ALA A 111 -10.15 -9.95 7.33
CA ALA A 111 -9.94 -10.80 8.49
C ALA A 111 -10.61 -10.27 9.78
N GLY A 112 -11.22 -9.07 9.74
CA GLY A 112 -11.87 -8.43 10.88
C GLY A 112 -10.91 -7.89 11.93
N ARG A 113 -9.69 -7.47 11.52
CA ARG A 113 -8.65 -6.91 12.40
C ARG A 113 -8.56 -5.40 12.39
N SER A 114 -9.34 -4.74 11.56
CA SER A 114 -9.48 -3.29 11.52
C SER A 114 -10.94 -2.90 11.38
N ASP A 115 -11.28 -1.73 11.88
CA ASP A 115 -12.58 -1.13 11.66
C ASP A 115 -12.56 -0.16 10.47
N MET A 116 -13.73 0.35 10.11
CA MET A 116 -13.88 1.24 8.96
C MET A 116 -13.11 2.56 9.13
N GLU A 117 -13.08 3.10 10.34
CA GLU A 117 -12.40 4.37 10.62
C GLU A 117 -10.88 4.20 10.53
N GLU A 118 -10.35 3.09 11.01
CA GLU A 118 -8.95 2.74 10.87
C GLU A 118 -8.58 2.56 9.39
N ASN A 119 -9.42 1.87 8.61
CA ASN A 119 -9.19 1.67 7.18
C ASN A 119 -9.15 3.00 6.41
N PHE A 120 -10.05 3.94 6.70
CA PHE A 120 -10.05 5.26 6.09
C PHE A 120 -8.77 6.03 6.42
N ARG A 121 -8.33 6.00 7.67
CA ARG A 121 -7.07 6.64 8.09
C ARG A 121 -5.85 6.01 7.40
N GLU A 122 -5.78 4.68 7.36
CA GLU A 122 -4.66 3.99 6.71
C GLU A 122 -4.62 4.26 5.20
N LEU A 123 -5.75 4.19 4.50
CA LEU A 123 -5.82 4.44 3.05
C LEU A 123 -5.46 5.90 2.72
N SER A 124 -5.94 6.86 3.52
CA SER A 124 -5.58 8.27 3.37
C SER A 124 -4.09 8.50 3.63
N ALA A 125 -3.53 7.89 4.68
CA ALA A 125 -2.09 7.98 4.97
C ALA A 125 -1.23 7.36 3.86
N ILE A 126 -1.63 6.23 3.29
CA ILE A 126 -0.93 5.61 2.14
C ILE A 126 -0.93 6.56 0.95
N ALA A 127 -2.08 7.18 0.63
CA ALA A 127 -2.20 8.11 -0.47
C ALA A 127 -1.34 9.37 -0.24
N GLU A 128 -1.46 10.03 0.92
CA GLU A 128 -0.65 11.20 1.28
C GLU A 128 0.84 10.92 1.19
N LYS A 129 1.30 9.87 1.85
CA LYS A 129 2.72 9.50 1.89
C LYS A 129 3.26 9.18 0.50
N THR A 130 2.46 8.52 -0.34
CA THR A 130 2.82 8.22 -1.73
C THR A 130 2.94 9.52 -2.56
N ILE A 131 1.97 10.44 -2.44
CA ILE A 131 1.97 11.73 -3.14
C ILE A 131 3.15 12.59 -2.70
N VAL A 132 3.38 12.73 -1.39
CA VAL A 132 4.50 13.50 -0.85
C VAL A 132 5.84 12.93 -1.32
N SER A 133 6.00 11.60 -1.27
CA SER A 133 7.23 10.94 -1.75
C SER A 133 7.48 11.20 -3.24
N ALA A 134 6.43 11.11 -4.08
CA ALA A 134 6.53 11.39 -5.51
C ALA A 134 6.90 12.87 -5.77
N ARG A 135 6.18 13.79 -5.12
CA ARG A 135 6.46 15.23 -5.19
C ARG A 135 7.91 15.54 -4.83
N ASP A 136 8.37 15.05 -3.69
CA ASP A 136 9.69 15.39 -3.17
C ASP A 136 10.81 14.80 -4.00
N TRP A 137 10.63 13.59 -4.52
CA TRP A 137 11.61 12.96 -5.40
C TRP A 137 11.72 13.71 -6.73
N LEU A 138 10.60 14.00 -7.38
CA LEU A 138 10.55 14.74 -8.64
C LEU A 138 11.03 16.21 -8.48
N TYR A 139 10.61 16.87 -7.41
CA TYR A 139 11.03 18.24 -7.13
C TYR A 139 12.55 18.36 -6.97
N ARG A 140 13.18 17.48 -6.20
CA ARG A 140 14.64 17.46 -6.04
C ARG A 140 15.35 17.27 -7.38
N ARG A 141 14.87 16.35 -8.19
CA ARG A 141 15.44 16.08 -9.51
C ARG A 141 15.32 17.29 -10.43
N LEU A 142 14.13 17.87 -10.53
CA LEU A 142 13.89 19.07 -11.37
C LEU A 142 14.70 20.28 -10.87
N CYS A 143 14.83 20.47 -9.57
CA CYS A 143 15.69 21.52 -9.02
C CYS A 143 17.17 21.36 -9.43
N THR A 144 17.65 20.13 -9.57
CA THR A 144 19.02 19.87 -10.05
C THR A 144 19.19 20.22 -11.53
N GLU A 145 18.17 19.97 -12.35
CA GLU A 145 18.20 20.18 -13.79
C GLU A 145 17.88 21.66 -14.18
N LEU A 146 16.88 22.25 -13.53
CA LEU A 146 16.28 23.54 -13.92
C LEU A 146 16.55 24.66 -12.91
N GLY A 147 17.14 24.35 -11.77
CA GLY A 147 17.31 25.28 -10.65
C GLY A 147 16.11 25.27 -9.69
N THR A 148 16.35 25.75 -8.48
CA THR A 148 15.31 25.81 -7.42
C THR A 148 14.41 27.03 -7.63
N PRO A 149 13.08 26.86 -7.73
CA PRO A 149 12.14 27.99 -7.76
C PRO A 149 12.30 28.87 -6.52
N LYS A 150 12.25 30.20 -6.71
CA LYS A 150 12.43 31.19 -5.64
C LYS A 150 11.38 32.26 -5.73
N ASP A 151 11.01 32.83 -4.58
CA ASP A 151 10.23 34.06 -4.52
C ASP A 151 11.07 35.30 -4.91
N LYS A 152 10.43 36.47 -4.87
CA LYS A 152 11.07 37.78 -5.16
C LYS A 152 12.23 38.14 -4.19
N ASP A 153 12.23 37.54 -3.00
CA ASP A 153 13.22 37.77 -1.96
C ASP A 153 14.35 36.71 -1.98
N GLY A 154 14.29 35.77 -2.94
CA GLY A 154 15.28 34.73 -3.16
C GLY A 154 15.08 33.46 -2.32
N ASN A 155 13.97 33.33 -1.58
CA ASN A 155 13.69 32.16 -0.77
C ASN A 155 13.19 30.99 -1.63
N PRO A 156 13.65 29.75 -1.39
CA PRO A 156 13.15 28.59 -2.10
C PRO A 156 11.63 28.41 -1.93
N GLN A 157 10.94 28.12 -3.03
CA GLN A 157 9.50 27.88 -3.06
C GLN A 157 9.23 26.38 -3.29
N PRO A 158 8.75 25.64 -2.27
CA PRO A 158 8.38 24.23 -2.44
C PRO A 158 7.10 24.13 -3.26
N MET A 159 6.97 23.05 -4.03
CA MET A 159 5.71 22.69 -4.67
C MET A 159 4.70 22.26 -3.61
N LEU A 160 3.55 22.91 -3.58
CA LEU A 160 2.42 22.54 -2.72
C LEU A 160 1.47 21.61 -3.49
N VAL A 161 0.94 20.61 -2.80
CA VAL A 161 -0.10 19.72 -3.33
C VAL A 161 -1.21 19.64 -2.29
N MET A 162 -2.43 19.94 -2.71
CA MET A 162 -3.61 19.85 -1.85
C MET A 162 -4.47 18.67 -2.27
N GLY A 163 -4.74 17.77 -1.33
CA GLY A 163 -5.70 16.69 -1.49
C GLY A 163 -7.12 17.22 -1.32
N MET A 164 -8.00 16.91 -2.25
CA MET A 164 -9.40 17.31 -2.25
C MET A 164 -10.31 16.16 -1.83
N GLY A 165 -11.58 16.47 -1.63
CA GLY A 165 -12.63 15.49 -1.39
C GLY A 165 -12.31 14.54 -0.21
N LYS A 166 -12.46 13.25 -0.43
CA LYS A 166 -12.24 12.22 0.62
C LYS A 166 -10.81 12.18 1.12
N LEU A 167 -9.82 12.45 0.26
CA LEU A 167 -8.43 12.52 0.70
C LEU A 167 -8.23 13.69 1.66
N GLY A 168 -8.73 14.88 1.32
CA GLY A 168 -8.65 16.06 2.18
C GLY A 168 -9.38 15.90 3.52
N GLY A 169 -10.44 15.08 3.54
CA GLY A 169 -11.20 14.73 4.76
C GLY A 169 -10.64 13.55 5.54
N HIS A 170 -9.56 12.91 5.10
CA HIS A 170 -9.04 11.64 5.64
C HIS A 170 -10.06 10.49 5.66
N GLU A 171 -10.94 10.46 4.67
CA GLU A 171 -12.04 9.49 4.51
C GLU A 171 -11.88 8.65 3.24
N LEU A 172 -10.64 8.46 2.77
CA LEU A 172 -10.39 7.72 1.54
C LEU A 172 -10.80 6.26 1.72
N ASN A 173 -11.68 5.75 0.85
CA ASN A 173 -12.01 4.34 0.83
C ASN A 173 -11.19 3.59 -0.22
N PHE A 174 -11.29 2.25 -0.23
CA PHE A 174 -10.46 1.38 -1.05
C PHE A 174 -10.57 1.64 -2.56
N SER A 175 -11.76 2.06 -3.03
CA SER A 175 -12.07 2.31 -4.45
C SER A 175 -12.09 3.79 -4.82
N SER A 176 -11.71 4.70 -3.91
CA SER A 176 -11.78 6.14 -4.17
C SER A 176 -10.71 6.59 -5.15
N ASP A 177 -11.12 7.48 -6.05
CA ASP A 177 -10.21 8.33 -6.79
C ASP A 177 -9.62 9.41 -5.88
N VAL A 178 -8.53 10.01 -6.32
CA VAL A 178 -7.83 11.07 -5.60
C VAL A 178 -7.77 12.30 -6.48
N ASP A 179 -8.40 13.38 -6.03
CA ASP A 179 -8.36 14.68 -6.68
C ASP A 179 -7.30 15.56 -6.02
N LEU A 180 -6.41 16.15 -6.83
CA LEU A 180 -5.29 16.96 -6.38
C LEU A 180 -5.30 18.33 -7.06
N ILE A 181 -4.91 19.36 -6.29
CA ILE A 181 -4.59 20.71 -6.81
C ILE A 181 -3.10 20.96 -6.59
N PHE A 182 -2.45 21.51 -7.62
CA PHE A 182 -1.02 21.84 -7.65
C PHE A 182 -0.80 23.34 -7.68
#